data_c42f03569bba1a0cd96623f4d2610513
#
_entry.id   c42f03569bba1a0cd96623f4d2610513
#
_cell.length_a   1.000
_cell.length_b   1.000
_cell.length_c   1.000
_cell.angle_alpha   90.00
_cell.angle_beta   90.00
_cell.angle_gamma   90.00
#
_symmetry.space_group_name_H-M   'P 1'
#
loop_
_entity.id
_entity.type
_entity.pdbx_description
1 polymer ?
#
loop_
_entity_poly.entity_id
_entity_poly.type
_entity_poly.pdbx_seq_one_letter_code
_entity_poly.pdbx_strand_id
1 'polypeptide(L)'
;MSESASKDTAAILKAAVEDILGAIEQEREREIITRRFGLFDRRETLEQIGELLGITRERVRQLEKAILIRLKIATEDGKIPAVHDVERLIVRDLSDNGRAGRVQDVAARLVGSTASAETKAHVAFIAELSPKLTVINENDNYYHGVGISENGDEKKMRTDVDNIVKTIKKHGEPIDI
;
A
#
# COMPACT_ATOMS: atom_id res chain seq x y z
N MET A 1 10.66 -10.06 19.87
CA MET A 1 9.22 -9.84 19.99
C MET A 1 8.53 -11.12 20.40
N SER A 2 7.59 -11.01 21.33
CA SER A 2 6.80 -12.16 21.70
C SER A 2 5.81 -12.52 20.59
N GLU A 3 5.45 -13.78 20.49
CA GLU A 3 4.48 -14.26 19.52
C GLU A 3 3.13 -13.55 19.64
N SER A 4 2.74 -13.16 20.85
CA SER A 4 1.51 -12.43 21.09
C SER A 4 1.54 -11.02 20.48
N ALA A 5 2.67 -10.28 20.58
CA ALA A 5 2.81 -8.94 20.00
C ALA A 5 2.73 -8.99 18.47
N SER A 6 3.26 -10.04 17.88
CA SER A 6 3.21 -10.27 16.44
C SER A 6 1.77 -10.51 15.94
N LYS A 7 1.02 -11.32 16.66
CA LYS A 7 -0.39 -11.56 16.35
C LYS A 7 -1.23 -10.29 16.52
N ASP A 8 -0.91 -9.49 17.53
CA ASP A 8 -1.61 -8.23 17.79
C ASP A 8 -1.38 -7.24 16.66
N THR A 9 -0.16 -7.13 16.12
CA THR A 9 0.13 -6.24 15.01
C THR A 9 -0.63 -6.66 13.74
N ALA A 10 -0.66 -7.96 13.43
CA ALA A 10 -1.43 -8.45 12.29
C ALA A 10 -2.93 -8.15 12.45
N ALA A 11 -3.47 -8.28 13.66
CA ALA A 11 -4.86 -7.95 13.95
C ALA A 11 -5.13 -6.44 13.81
N ILE A 12 -4.20 -5.60 14.22
CA ILE A 12 -4.30 -4.14 14.06
C ILE A 12 -4.34 -3.77 12.57
N LEU A 13 -3.50 -4.37 11.76
CA LEU A 13 -3.47 -4.15 10.31
C LEU A 13 -4.81 -4.54 9.68
N LYS A 14 -5.32 -5.70 10.02
CA LYS A 14 -6.58 -6.20 9.50
C LYS A 14 -7.75 -5.30 9.92
N ALA A 15 -7.81 -4.91 11.18
CA ALA A 15 -8.84 -4.02 11.69
C ALA A 15 -8.81 -2.66 10.98
N ALA A 16 -7.62 -2.12 10.72
CA ALA A 16 -7.47 -0.87 9.98
C ALA A 16 -8.00 -1.00 8.54
N VAL A 17 -7.70 -2.11 7.87
CA VAL A 17 -8.21 -2.38 6.52
C VAL A 17 -9.75 -2.46 6.54
N GLU A 18 -10.33 -3.12 7.51
CA GLU A 18 -11.78 -3.21 7.66
C GLU A 18 -12.41 -1.83 7.88
N ASP A 19 -11.79 -0.97 8.67
CA ASP A 19 -12.23 0.41 8.89
C ASP A 19 -12.18 1.22 7.59
N ILE A 20 -11.12 1.08 6.82
CA ILE A 20 -10.97 1.75 5.53
C ILE A 20 -12.08 1.31 4.57
N LEU A 21 -12.30 0.00 4.47
CA LEU A 21 -13.36 -0.53 3.61
C LEU A 21 -14.75 -0.09 4.06
N GLY A 22 -14.94 0.06 5.37
CA GLY A 22 -16.18 0.57 5.93
C GLY A 22 -16.45 2.03 5.56
N ALA A 23 -15.42 2.79 5.18
CA ALA A 23 -15.57 4.17 4.71
C ALA A 23 -15.99 4.25 3.23
N ILE A 24 -15.99 3.14 2.52
CA ILE A 24 -16.48 3.06 1.15
C ILE A 24 -17.96 2.65 1.18
N GLU A 25 -18.81 3.54 0.74
CA GLU A 25 -20.27 3.31 0.84
C GLU A 25 -20.79 2.24 -0.13
N GLN A 26 -20.29 2.23 -1.36
CA GLN A 26 -20.77 1.32 -2.38
C GLN A 26 -20.06 -0.03 -2.31
N GLU A 27 -20.82 -1.10 -2.22
CA GLU A 27 -20.31 -2.46 -2.17
C GLU A 27 -19.44 -2.81 -3.38
N ARG A 28 -19.86 -2.38 -4.56
CA ARG A 28 -19.12 -2.61 -5.81
C ARG A 28 -17.73 -1.98 -5.76
N GLU A 29 -17.61 -0.77 -5.20
CA GLU A 29 -16.33 -0.09 -5.05
C GLU A 29 -15.44 -0.78 -4.01
N ARG A 30 -16.02 -1.26 -2.92
CA ARG A 30 -15.29 -2.08 -1.93
C ARG A 30 -14.74 -3.35 -2.57
N GLU A 31 -15.54 -3.99 -3.40
CA GLU A 31 -15.11 -5.20 -4.10
C GLU A 31 -13.95 -4.94 -5.05
N ILE A 32 -13.99 -3.85 -5.81
CA ILE A 32 -12.88 -3.47 -6.69
C ILE A 32 -11.60 -3.32 -5.90
N ILE A 33 -11.61 -2.57 -4.83
CA ILE A 33 -10.42 -2.33 -3.99
C ILE A 33 -9.94 -3.63 -3.33
N THR A 34 -10.85 -4.39 -2.75
CA THR A 34 -10.51 -5.65 -2.09
C THR A 34 -9.81 -6.62 -3.03
N ARG A 35 -10.31 -6.77 -4.25
CA ARG A 35 -9.74 -7.66 -5.25
C ARG A 35 -8.44 -7.12 -5.85
N ARG A 36 -8.41 -5.83 -6.12
CA ARG A 36 -7.24 -5.20 -6.73
C ARG A 36 -6.01 -5.26 -5.84
N PHE A 37 -6.18 -5.04 -4.54
CA PHE A 37 -5.09 -5.08 -3.57
C PHE A 37 -4.86 -6.45 -2.94
N GLY A 38 -5.78 -7.40 -3.15
CA GLY A 38 -5.66 -8.73 -2.56
C GLY A 38 -5.77 -8.70 -1.04
N LEU A 39 -6.72 -7.95 -0.51
CA LEU A 39 -6.82 -7.71 0.94
C LEU A 39 -7.21 -8.94 1.75
N PHE A 40 -7.97 -9.85 1.18
CA PHE A 40 -8.43 -11.07 1.87
C PHE A 40 -8.19 -12.34 1.05
N ASP A 41 -7.68 -12.17 -0.17
CA ASP A 41 -7.36 -13.27 -1.08
C ASP A 41 -6.24 -12.78 -2.00
N ARG A 42 -5.96 -13.47 -3.07
CA ARG A 42 -4.92 -13.07 -4.01
C ARG A 42 -5.31 -11.79 -4.77
N ARG A 43 -4.32 -11.06 -5.23
CA ARG A 43 -4.53 -9.89 -6.09
C ARG A 43 -5.08 -10.31 -7.43
N GLU A 44 -6.02 -9.52 -7.95
CA GLU A 44 -6.56 -9.71 -9.28
C GLU A 44 -6.13 -8.57 -10.21
N THR A 45 -6.02 -8.88 -11.49
CA THR A 45 -5.70 -7.89 -12.51
C THR A 45 -6.90 -7.02 -12.84
N LEU A 46 -6.66 -5.86 -13.44
CA LEU A 46 -7.75 -5.00 -13.92
C LEU A 46 -8.66 -5.73 -14.90
N GLU A 47 -8.09 -6.59 -15.74
CA GLU A 47 -8.87 -7.40 -16.69
C GLU A 47 -9.78 -8.38 -15.97
N GLN A 48 -9.25 -9.11 -14.99
CA GLN A 48 -10.03 -10.08 -14.21
C GLN A 48 -11.20 -9.42 -13.50
N ILE A 49 -10.96 -8.27 -12.89
CA ILE A 49 -12.01 -7.51 -12.20
C ILE A 49 -13.04 -7.00 -13.21
N GLY A 50 -12.59 -6.49 -14.35
CA GLY A 50 -13.48 -6.03 -15.42
C GLY A 50 -14.39 -7.14 -15.93
N GLU A 51 -13.83 -8.33 -16.16
CA GLU A 51 -14.62 -9.49 -16.59
C GLU A 51 -15.67 -9.87 -15.54
N LEU A 52 -15.28 -9.89 -14.29
CA LEU A 52 -16.20 -10.22 -13.19
C LEU A 52 -17.37 -9.24 -13.10
N LEU A 53 -17.10 -7.96 -13.26
CA LEU A 53 -18.10 -6.90 -13.08
C LEU A 53 -18.80 -6.49 -14.38
N GLY A 54 -18.37 -7.04 -15.52
CA GLY A 54 -18.95 -6.70 -16.82
C GLY A 54 -18.62 -5.30 -17.32
N ILE A 55 -17.41 -4.80 -16.98
CA ILE A 55 -16.91 -3.50 -17.42
C ILE A 55 -15.52 -3.63 -18.00
N THR A 56 -15.06 -2.58 -18.67
CA THR A 56 -13.73 -2.58 -19.30
C THR A 56 -12.62 -2.45 -18.26
N ARG A 57 -11.44 -2.95 -18.62
CA ARG A 57 -10.21 -2.76 -17.84
C ARG A 57 -9.98 -1.29 -17.52
N GLU A 58 -10.14 -0.41 -18.51
CA GLU A 58 -9.92 1.04 -18.33
C GLU A 58 -10.93 1.64 -17.34
N ARG A 59 -12.18 1.15 -17.37
CA ARG A 59 -13.17 1.61 -16.39
C ARG A 59 -12.81 1.19 -14.97
N VAL A 60 -12.31 -0.03 -14.78
CA VAL A 60 -11.82 -0.50 -13.48
C VAL A 60 -10.68 0.40 -12.99
N ARG A 61 -9.71 0.72 -13.87
CA ARG A 61 -8.60 1.60 -13.55
C ARG A 61 -9.07 2.99 -13.09
N GLN A 62 -10.02 3.57 -13.80
CA GLN A 62 -10.60 4.87 -13.45
C GLN A 62 -11.30 4.84 -12.10
N LEU A 63 -12.07 3.79 -11.83
CA LEU A 63 -12.76 3.62 -10.56
C LEU A 63 -11.79 3.44 -9.40
N GLU A 64 -10.77 2.59 -9.57
CA GLU A 64 -9.71 2.40 -8.59
C GLU A 64 -9.07 3.73 -8.21
N LYS A 65 -8.66 4.50 -9.21
CA LYS A 65 -8.02 5.80 -9.01
C LYS A 65 -8.93 6.77 -8.24
N ALA A 66 -10.19 6.85 -8.64
CA ALA A 66 -11.15 7.74 -8.00
C ALA A 66 -11.41 7.35 -6.53
N ILE A 67 -11.53 6.05 -6.26
CA ILE A 67 -11.73 5.54 -4.90
C ILE A 67 -10.53 5.87 -4.02
N LEU A 68 -9.31 5.62 -4.52
CA LEU A 68 -8.09 5.91 -3.77
C LEU A 68 -7.96 7.39 -3.45
N ILE A 69 -8.27 8.28 -4.38
CA ILE A 69 -8.25 9.72 -4.15
C ILE A 69 -9.22 10.11 -3.03
N ARG A 70 -10.44 9.58 -3.07
CA ARG A 70 -11.44 9.86 -2.01
C ARG A 70 -10.98 9.35 -0.64
N LEU A 71 -10.38 8.17 -0.61
CA LEU A 71 -9.86 7.60 0.65
C LEU A 71 -8.69 8.42 1.20
N LYS A 72 -7.80 8.89 0.34
CA LYS A 72 -6.69 9.76 0.75
C LYS A 72 -7.20 11.06 1.36
N ILE A 73 -8.17 11.69 0.73
CA ILE A 73 -8.80 12.90 1.25
C ILE A 73 -9.45 12.63 2.60
N ALA A 74 -10.20 11.54 2.73
CA ALA A 74 -10.84 11.17 3.98
C ALA A 74 -9.80 10.91 5.09
N THR A 75 -8.67 10.33 4.74
CA THR A 75 -7.56 10.10 5.68
C THR A 75 -6.98 11.43 6.15
N GLU A 76 -6.70 12.35 5.24
CA GLU A 76 -6.17 13.68 5.58
C GLU A 76 -7.14 14.47 6.45
N ASP A 77 -8.43 14.32 6.22
CA ASP A 77 -9.49 14.97 6.99
C ASP A 77 -9.72 14.33 8.37
N GLY A 78 -8.98 13.28 8.69
CA GLY A 78 -9.12 12.59 9.98
C GLY A 78 -10.31 11.67 10.10
N LYS A 79 -10.97 11.34 9.00
CA LYS A 79 -12.17 10.48 9.00
C LYS A 79 -11.86 8.99 9.14
N ILE A 80 -10.62 8.60 8.92
CA ILE A 80 -10.16 7.21 9.05
C ILE A 80 -8.93 7.18 9.96
N PRO A 81 -9.10 7.34 11.28
CA PRO A 81 -7.97 7.41 12.23
C PRO A 81 -7.08 6.17 12.22
N ALA A 82 -7.63 5.01 11.88
CA ALA A 82 -6.88 3.76 11.84
C ALA A 82 -5.70 3.80 10.87
N VAL A 83 -5.81 4.57 9.77
CA VAL A 83 -4.70 4.75 8.83
C VAL A 83 -3.51 5.42 9.53
N HIS A 84 -3.77 6.45 10.31
CA HIS A 84 -2.71 7.16 11.03
C HIS A 84 -2.06 6.30 12.12
N ASP A 85 -2.82 5.42 12.76
CA ASP A 85 -2.27 4.51 13.77
C ASP A 85 -1.26 3.54 13.14
N VAL A 86 -1.61 2.96 12.01
CA VAL A 86 -0.70 2.06 11.27
C VAL A 86 0.44 2.85 10.62
N GLU A 87 0.16 4.03 10.09
CA GLU A 87 1.19 4.92 9.54
C GLU A 87 2.31 5.16 10.55
N ARG A 88 1.98 5.42 11.80
CA ARG A 88 2.99 5.62 12.86
C ARG A 88 3.88 4.39 13.04
N LEU A 89 3.30 3.19 12.98
CA LEU A 89 4.07 1.94 13.07
C LEU A 89 5.03 1.78 11.90
N ILE A 90 4.57 2.06 10.70
CA ILE A 90 5.39 1.94 9.48
C ILE A 90 6.50 3.01 9.46
N VAL A 91 6.17 4.26 9.78
CA VAL A 91 7.15 5.35 9.83
C VAL A 91 8.24 5.04 10.85
N ARG A 92 7.87 4.54 12.01
CA ARG A 92 8.82 4.15 13.05
C ARG A 92 9.77 3.05 12.55
N ASP A 93 9.23 2.01 11.93
CA ASP A 93 10.02 0.92 11.37
C ASP A 93 11.00 1.42 10.30
N LEU A 94 10.52 2.23 9.38
CA LEU A 94 11.36 2.79 8.31
C LEU A 94 12.41 3.76 8.84
N SER A 95 12.08 4.56 9.85
CA SER A 95 13.04 5.48 10.46
C SER A 95 14.24 4.75 11.04
N ASP A 96 14.02 3.55 11.57
CA ASP A 96 15.07 2.71 12.14
C ASP A 96 15.82 1.88 11.09
N ASN A 97 15.32 1.81 9.87
CA ASN A 97 15.81 0.88 8.84
C ASN A 97 16.08 1.54 7.48
N GLY A 98 16.54 2.79 7.49
CA GLY A 98 16.99 3.46 6.28
C GLY A 98 15.96 4.27 5.52
N ARG A 99 14.78 4.46 6.09
CA ARG A 99 13.69 5.35 5.61
C ARG A 99 12.95 4.87 4.37
N ALA A 100 13.38 3.79 3.75
CA ALA A 100 12.69 3.15 2.64
C ALA A 100 13.05 1.67 2.61
N GLY A 101 12.16 0.84 2.07
CA GLY A 101 12.39 -0.58 1.99
C GLY A 101 11.29 -1.29 1.20
N ARG A 102 11.45 -2.60 1.05
CA ARG A 102 10.43 -3.41 0.41
C ARG A 102 9.27 -3.66 1.37
N VAL A 103 8.06 -3.66 0.83
CA VAL A 103 6.86 -3.91 1.63
C VAL A 103 6.97 -5.23 2.41
N GLN A 104 7.48 -6.29 1.77
CA GLN A 104 7.64 -7.59 2.42
C GLN A 104 8.55 -7.53 3.65
N ASP A 105 9.61 -6.72 3.61
CA ASP A 105 10.55 -6.60 4.72
C ASP A 105 9.93 -5.79 5.86
N VAL A 106 9.25 -4.71 5.54
CA VAL A 106 8.52 -3.89 6.52
C VAL A 106 7.44 -4.75 7.20
N ALA A 107 6.64 -5.46 6.43
CA ALA A 107 5.60 -6.32 6.97
C ALA A 107 6.17 -7.39 7.90
N ALA A 108 7.28 -8.04 7.48
CA ALA A 108 7.93 -9.07 8.30
C ALA A 108 8.44 -8.49 9.63
N ARG A 109 9.03 -7.31 9.62
CA ARG A 109 9.50 -6.68 10.87
C ARG A 109 8.34 -6.28 11.79
N LEU A 110 7.25 -5.77 11.22
CA LEU A 110 6.07 -5.36 12.01
C LEU A 110 5.42 -6.56 12.72
N VAL A 111 5.34 -7.70 12.06
CA VAL A 111 4.73 -8.89 12.67
C VAL A 111 5.76 -9.81 13.33
N GLY A 112 7.04 -9.51 13.23
CA GLY A 112 8.10 -10.28 13.89
C GLY A 112 8.38 -11.66 13.29
N SER A 113 7.92 -11.91 12.07
CA SER A 113 8.12 -13.18 11.39
C SER A 113 7.86 -13.00 9.89
N THR A 114 8.04 -14.05 9.09
CA THR A 114 7.69 -14.01 7.68
C THR A 114 6.22 -13.61 7.53
N ALA A 115 5.97 -12.51 6.82
CA ALA A 115 4.62 -12.01 6.63
C ALA A 115 3.85 -12.82 5.59
N SER A 116 2.58 -13.06 5.86
CA SER A 116 1.68 -13.66 4.89
C SER A 116 1.41 -12.70 3.73
N ALA A 117 0.91 -13.23 2.60
CA ALA A 117 0.50 -12.40 1.48
C ALA A 117 -0.58 -11.39 1.90
N GLU A 118 -1.49 -11.78 2.76
CA GLU A 118 -2.52 -10.91 3.31
C GLU A 118 -1.91 -9.75 4.11
N THR A 119 -0.97 -10.02 4.99
CA THR A 119 -0.29 -8.99 5.79
C THR A 119 0.47 -8.00 4.91
N LYS A 120 1.17 -8.48 3.90
CA LYS A 120 1.87 -7.62 2.92
C LYS A 120 0.89 -6.71 2.18
N ALA A 121 -0.24 -7.27 1.77
CA ALA A 121 -1.28 -6.51 1.08
C ALA A 121 -1.86 -5.41 1.99
N HIS A 122 -2.07 -5.71 3.26
CA HIS A 122 -2.57 -4.74 4.23
C HIS A 122 -1.59 -3.59 4.42
N VAL A 123 -0.29 -3.89 4.58
CA VAL A 123 0.74 -2.86 4.71
C VAL A 123 0.79 -1.96 3.48
N ALA A 124 0.80 -2.57 2.29
CA ALA A 124 0.85 -1.82 1.02
C ALA A 124 -0.37 -0.92 0.84
N PHE A 125 -1.55 -1.43 1.11
CA PHE A 125 -2.79 -0.68 0.96
C PHE A 125 -2.86 0.52 1.92
N ILE A 126 -2.53 0.31 3.18
CA ILE A 126 -2.54 1.38 4.17
C ILE A 126 -1.48 2.43 3.86
N ALA A 127 -0.29 1.99 3.44
CA ALA A 127 0.78 2.89 3.02
C ALA A 127 0.36 3.77 1.84
N GLU A 128 -0.39 3.20 0.89
CA GLU A 128 -0.91 3.95 -0.27
C GLU A 128 -1.81 5.12 0.15
N LEU A 129 -2.53 4.97 1.26
CA LEU A 129 -3.43 5.99 1.77
C LEU A 129 -2.77 6.97 2.75
N SER A 130 -1.56 6.66 3.21
CA SER A 130 -0.88 7.42 4.26
C SER A 130 -0.22 8.67 3.70
N PRO A 131 -0.52 9.88 4.23
CA PRO A 131 0.10 11.12 3.75
C PRO A 131 1.61 11.17 3.94
N LYS A 132 2.14 10.46 4.94
CA LYS A 132 3.58 10.46 5.26
C LYS A 132 4.36 9.36 4.55
N LEU A 133 3.72 8.55 3.73
CA LEU A 133 4.35 7.43 3.04
C LEU A 133 4.16 7.55 1.53
N THR A 134 5.15 7.04 0.80
CA THR A 134 5.10 6.92 -0.66
C THR A 134 5.30 5.46 -1.03
N VAL A 135 4.48 4.94 -1.92
CA VAL A 135 4.53 3.54 -2.36
C VAL A 135 5.01 3.45 -3.81
N ILE A 136 5.92 2.52 -4.06
CA ILE A 136 6.37 2.16 -5.40
C ILE A 136 5.72 0.83 -5.75
N ASN A 137 4.93 0.82 -6.81
CA ASN A 137 4.24 -0.40 -7.24
C ASN A 137 5.20 -1.38 -7.90
N GLU A 138 4.96 -2.65 -7.67
CA GLU A 138 5.68 -3.72 -8.31
C GLU A 138 5.39 -3.75 -9.81
N ASN A 139 6.45 -3.91 -10.61
CA ASN A 139 6.36 -4.16 -12.03
C ASN A 139 7.58 -4.97 -12.49
N ASP A 140 7.77 -5.13 -13.79
CA ASP A 140 8.87 -5.93 -14.34
C ASP A 140 10.26 -5.40 -13.98
N ASN A 141 10.35 -4.15 -13.55
CA ASN A 141 11.62 -3.45 -13.35
C ASN A 141 11.96 -3.16 -11.88
N TYR A 142 10.99 -3.14 -10.98
CA TYR A 142 11.26 -2.87 -9.57
C TYR A 142 10.20 -3.46 -8.64
N TYR A 143 10.60 -3.65 -7.41
CA TYR A 143 9.80 -4.28 -6.38
C TYR A 143 8.84 -3.30 -5.72
N HIS A 144 7.80 -3.88 -5.11
CA HIS A 144 6.86 -3.12 -4.30
C HIS A 144 7.58 -2.57 -3.07
N GLY A 145 7.73 -1.26 -3.02
CA GLY A 145 8.48 -0.57 -1.98
C GLY A 145 7.66 0.52 -1.30
N VAL A 146 8.16 0.95 -0.16
CA VAL A 146 7.56 2.04 0.62
C VAL A 146 8.66 2.91 1.21
N GLY A 147 8.44 4.21 1.24
CA GLY A 147 9.36 5.17 1.82
C GLY A 147 8.64 6.27 2.59
N ILE A 148 9.39 6.95 3.47
CA ILE A 148 8.88 8.07 4.25
C ILE A 148 8.89 9.33 3.39
N SER A 149 7.78 10.05 3.38
CA SER A 149 7.68 11.38 2.79
C SER A 149 8.03 12.42 3.85
N GLU A 150 9.21 13.01 3.77
CA GLU A 150 9.65 13.99 4.75
C GLU A 150 8.87 15.31 4.66
N ASN A 151 8.59 15.89 5.82
CA ASN A 151 7.98 17.22 5.94
C ASN A 151 6.62 17.34 5.23
N GLY A 152 5.96 16.22 4.95
CA GLY A 152 4.70 16.24 4.23
C GLY A 152 4.83 16.57 2.76
N ASP A 153 6.04 16.67 2.23
CA ASP A 153 6.28 16.95 0.82
C ASP A 153 6.32 15.65 0.02
N GLU A 154 5.14 15.16 -0.27
CA GLU A 154 4.91 13.95 -1.04
C GLU A 154 5.55 14.01 -2.44
N LYS A 155 5.50 15.20 -3.04
CA LYS A 155 6.03 15.41 -4.39
C LYS A 155 7.55 15.26 -4.42
N LYS A 156 8.23 15.81 -3.41
CA LYS A 156 9.68 15.68 -3.30
C LYS A 156 10.08 14.23 -3.08
N MET A 157 9.37 13.53 -2.21
CA MET A 157 9.63 12.13 -1.94
C MET A 157 9.45 11.26 -3.19
N ARG A 158 8.41 11.49 -3.95
CA ARG A 158 8.20 10.79 -5.23
C ARG A 158 9.36 11.01 -6.19
N THR A 159 9.83 12.24 -6.30
CA THR A 159 10.96 12.58 -7.15
C THR A 159 12.22 11.85 -6.70
N ASP A 160 12.49 11.82 -5.40
CA ASP A 160 13.66 11.12 -4.84
C ASP A 160 13.58 9.62 -5.08
N VAL A 161 12.42 9.03 -4.89
CA VAL A 161 12.20 7.60 -5.14
C VAL A 161 12.34 7.29 -6.63
N ASP A 162 11.78 8.10 -7.50
CA ASP A 162 11.91 7.94 -8.96
C ASP A 162 13.37 8.05 -9.40
N ASN A 163 14.13 8.96 -8.81
CA ASN A 163 15.55 9.11 -9.10
C ASN A 163 16.34 7.88 -8.67
N ILE A 164 16.04 7.30 -7.52
CA ILE A 164 16.64 6.05 -7.04
C ILE A 164 16.34 4.92 -8.01
N VAL A 165 15.09 4.78 -8.43
CA VAL A 165 14.67 3.75 -9.38
C VAL A 165 15.39 3.92 -10.73
N LYS A 166 15.47 5.14 -11.23
CA LYS A 166 16.19 5.45 -12.47
C LYS A 166 17.68 5.09 -12.37
N THR A 167 18.30 5.39 -11.25
CA THR A 167 19.70 5.06 -11.01
C THR A 167 19.91 3.55 -11.01
N ILE A 168 19.06 2.81 -10.33
CA ILE A 168 19.11 1.34 -10.30
C ILE A 168 18.95 0.78 -11.71
N LYS A 169 17.99 1.26 -12.47
CA LYS A 169 17.76 0.83 -13.85
C LYS A 169 18.96 1.11 -14.74
N LYS A 170 19.57 2.29 -14.59
CA LYS A 170 20.73 2.68 -15.39
C LYS A 170 21.96 1.81 -15.13
N HIS A 171 22.17 1.36 -13.90
CA HIS A 171 23.37 0.64 -13.50
C HIS A 171 23.18 -0.86 -13.34
N GLY A 172 21.96 -1.32 -13.13
CA GLY A 172 21.66 -2.70 -12.80
C GLY A 172 21.22 -3.57 -13.95
N GLU A 173 20.59 -3.00 -14.98
CA GLU A 173 20.00 -3.76 -16.06
C GLU A 173 19.98 -3.04 -17.39
N PRO A 174 20.10 -3.78 -18.51
CA PRO A 174 19.79 -3.23 -19.81
C PRO A 174 18.29 -3.00 -19.86
N ILE A 175 17.91 -1.78 -19.72
CA ILE A 175 16.50 -1.47 -19.70
C ILE A 175 16.07 -1.02 -21.06
N ASP A 176 15.21 -1.83 -21.60
CA ASP A 176 14.47 -1.43 -22.76
C ASP A 176 13.23 -0.71 -22.30
N ILE A 177 13.26 0.47 -22.50
CA ILE A 177 12.11 1.27 -22.17
C ILE A 177 11.31 1.56 -23.40
#